data_47c6897efe2636c888b7bf82453d6a72
#
_entry.id   47c6897efe2636c888b7bf82453d6a72
#
_cell.length_a   1.000
_cell.length_b   1.000
_cell.length_c   1.000
_cell.angle_alpha   90.00
_cell.angle_beta   90.00
_cell.angle_gamma   90.00
#
_symmetry.space_group_name_H-M   'P 1'
#
loop_
_entity.id
_entity.type
_entity.pdbx_description
1 polymer ?
#
loop_
_entity_poly.entity_id
_entity_poly.type
_entity_poly.pdbx_seq_one_letter_code
_entity_poly.pdbx_strand_id
1 'polypeptide(L)'
;MNGNDFLDKMELIDLAYVEAADKVPKKKRAAWLKWGAVAACLCVAAAIVVAVVPQRGEPQPSESIHLGTTAPSESERESDAPTEPKTEKPSERETEATTERNSDTVSLEKITIPDLYAGFGFEGFAVYDISEYRRGNPWSPDMDLTTLPVYRNGAYDPSRAGVPRGFTEEEMKEQLERYADAFGLTILSTETKWENVYVKLHDPRTERKAVWVEAQTDGGVLRAVASGSASYTPTRERARLPEGYRFTYSSTTDEEAMKTLAYLTELYADVLGLVQPVAVTCGDYDYYGKFDRIYFIYDGAGTAEEVILNYNFCRVGFASDEYGDAKDDSEKSEAGSLRYLSQSNTLLLAEKLGDYPIISAEEAKELLLSGCGQSSVPPDYPAPTAETVEHVELIYRIGALEEVLLPYYRFDVRLPDKSNCGAELGLKSYGVYYVPAIAAEYITNMPTYTGWFNS
;
A
#
# COMPACT_ATOMS: atom_id res chain seq x y z
N MET A 1 1.31 -19.92 29.94
CA MET A 1 2.70 -20.06 29.46
C MET A 1 3.57 -20.36 30.67
N ASN A 2 4.21 -21.53 30.72
CA ASN A 2 5.00 -21.96 31.87
C ASN A 2 6.40 -21.35 31.75
N GLY A 3 7.11 -21.04 32.87
CA GLY A 3 8.42 -20.40 32.83
C GLY A 3 9.51 -21.15 32.03
N ASN A 4 9.33 -22.44 31.82
CA ASN A 4 10.22 -23.26 30.96
C ASN A 4 10.04 -22.96 29.46
N ASP A 5 8.82 -22.65 29.01
CA ASP A 5 8.55 -22.27 27.61
C ASP A 5 9.22 -20.92 27.23
N PHE A 6 9.49 -20.09 28.24
CA PHE A 6 10.19 -18.81 28.04
C PHE A 6 11.71 -19.05 27.93
N LEU A 7 12.26 -19.97 28.69
CA LEU A 7 13.69 -20.31 28.64
C LEU A 7 14.07 -20.99 27.33
N ASP A 8 13.23 -21.90 26.81
CA ASP A 8 13.44 -22.55 25.51
C ASP A 8 13.42 -21.57 24.34
N LYS A 9 12.66 -20.47 24.45
CA LYS A 9 12.68 -19.40 23.46
C LYS A 9 13.90 -18.49 23.57
N MET A 10 14.53 -18.41 24.72
CA MET A 10 15.76 -17.63 24.91
C MET A 10 16.99 -18.35 24.33
N GLU A 11 16.99 -19.67 24.19
CA GLU A 11 18.07 -20.42 23.52
C GLU A 11 18.11 -20.16 21.98
N LEU A 12 17.07 -19.58 21.41
CA LEU A 12 17.03 -19.18 20.00
C LEU A 12 17.61 -17.80 19.73
N ILE A 13 17.98 -17.06 20.77
CA ILE A 13 18.60 -15.73 20.62
C ILE A 13 20.10 -15.93 20.38
N ASP A 14 20.58 -15.50 19.22
CA ASP A 14 22.01 -15.53 18.89
C ASP A 14 22.82 -14.78 19.93
N LEU A 15 23.74 -15.48 20.59
CA LEU A 15 24.61 -14.95 21.65
C LEU A 15 25.40 -13.69 21.24
N ALA A 16 25.63 -13.50 19.93
CA ALA A 16 26.26 -12.30 19.40
C ALA A 16 25.43 -11.03 19.63
N TYR A 17 24.10 -11.14 19.64
CA TYR A 17 23.21 -10.02 19.96
C TYR A 17 23.18 -9.69 21.45
N VAL A 18 23.31 -10.69 22.31
CA VAL A 18 23.38 -10.51 23.78
C VAL A 18 24.69 -9.82 24.18
N GLU A 19 25.82 -10.22 23.57
CA GLU A 19 27.11 -9.58 23.81
C GLU A 19 27.21 -8.16 23.25
N ALA A 20 26.51 -7.85 22.15
CA ALA A 20 26.45 -6.49 21.61
C ALA A 20 25.65 -5.56 22.51
N ALA A 21 24.58 -6.06 23.15
CA ALA A 21 23.73 -5.28 24.06
C ALA A 21 24.46 -4.95 25.40
N ASP A 22 25.41 -5.77 25.82
CA ASP A 22 26.17 -5.57 27.10
C ASP A 22 27.31 -4.53 26.97
N LYS A 23 27.71 -4.19 25.73
CA LYS A 23 28.79 -3.23 25.43
C LYS A 23 28.32 -1.78 25.32
N VAL A 24 27.02 -1.52 25.43
CA VAL A 24 26.47 -0.15 25.40
C VAL A 24 26.58 0.50 26.77
N PRO A 25 27.21 1.68 26.94
CA PRO A 25 27.35 2.33 28.23
C PRO A 25 25.97 2.67 28.82
N LYS A 26 25.70 2.16 30.03
CA LYS A 26 24.45 2.35 30.78
C LYS A 26 24.23 3.83 31.11
N LYS A 27 23.59 4.61 30.24
CA LYS A 27 23.00 5.89 30.63
C LYS A 27 21.72 5.62 31.42
N LYS A 28 21.54 6.41 32.50
CA LYS A 28 20.41 6.27 33.45
C LYS A 28 19.08 6.15 32.73
N ARG A 29 18.35 5.07 33.02
CA ARG A 29 17.02 4.75 32.48
C ARG A 29 16.02 5.84 32.88
N ALA A 30 15.65 6.68 31.96
CA ALA A 30 14.33 7.31 31.96
C ALA A 30 13.34 6.28 31.42
N ALA A 31 12.08 6.31 31.87
CA ALA A 31 11.03 5.31 31.60
C ALA A 31 10.52 5.30 30.13
N TRP A 32 11.38 5.35 29.16
CA TRP A 32 11.26 5.82 27.80
C TRP A 32 11.30 4.73 26.72
N LEU A 33 11.52 3.48 27.11
CA LEU A 33 11.86 2.42 26.15
C LEU A 33 10.63 1.67 25.58
N LYS A 34 9.45 2.28 25.57
CA LYS A 34 8.23 1.61 25.05
C LYS A 34 7.75 2.08 23.67
N TRP A 35 8.46 3.00 22.98
CA TRP A 35 7.88 3.70 21.81
C TRP A 35 8.64 3.55 20.48
N GLY A 36 9.48 2.55 20.33
CA GLY A 36 10.36 2.38 19.17
C GLY A 36 9.78 1.65 17.96
N ALA A 37 8.49 1.71 17.66
CA ALA A 37 7.91 0.91 16.57
C ALA A 37 6.93 1.67 15.63
N VAL A 38 7.06 2.99 15.49
CA VAL A 38 6.02 3.82 14.86
C VAL A 38 6.12 3.97 13.32
N ALA A 39 7.15 3.49 12.68
CA ALA A 39 7.33 3.72 11.22
C ALA A 39 7.13 2.48 10.32
N ALA A 40 6.59 1.36 10.81
CA ALA A 40 6.76 0.07 10.12
C ALA A 40 5.58 -0.40 9.24
N CYS A 41 4.38 0.14 9.36
CA CYS A 41 3.22 -0.53 8.77
C CYS A 41 2.85 -0.15 7.33
N LEU A 42 3.31 0.99 6.80
CA LEU A 42 3.20 1.28 5.36
C LEU A 42 4.40 0.75 4.55
N CYS A 43 5.51 0.42 5.25
CA CYS A 43 6.71 -0.15 4.63
C CYS A 43 6.76 -1.69 4.63
N VAL A 44 5.84 -2.41 5.27
CA VAL A 44 5.93 -3.87 5.37
C VAL A 44 5.71 -4.55 4.03
N ALA A 45 4.92 -4.00 3.13
CA ALA A 45 4.90 -4.47 1.73
C ALA A 45 6.21 -4.16 0.98
N ALA A 46 6.95 -3.10 1.38
CA ALA A 46 8.22 -2.71 0.79
C ALA A 46 9.46 -3.24 1.53
N ALA A 47 9.37 -3.52 2.84
CA ALA A 47 10.51 -3.85 3.70
C ALA A 47 10.95 -5.33 3.66
N ILE A 48 10.14 -6.25 3.13
CA ILE A 48 10.58 -7.64 2.86
C ILE A 48 11.67 -7.70 1.77
N VAL A 49 11.87 -6.59 1.04
CA VAL A 49 12.78 -6.50 -0.12
C VAL A 49 14.24 -6.17 0.25
N VAL A 50 14.57 -5.76 1.46
CA VAL A 50 15.87 -5.11 1.75
C VAL A 50 16.95 -6.02 2.36
N ALA A 51 16.66 -7.20 2.82
CA ALA A 51 17.66 -8.07 3.43
C ALA A 51 18.19 -9.11 2.43
N VAL A 52 19.33 -8.85 1.85
CA VAL A 52 20.33 -9.70 1.19
C VAL A 52 20.69 -9.26 -0.23
N VAL A 53 21.73 -8.47 -0.36
CA VAL A 53 22.52 -8.34 -1.59
C VAL A 53 23.96 -8.81 -1.30
N PRO A 54 24.46 -9.86 -1.92
CA PRO A 54 25.90 -10.18 -1.89
C PRO A 54 26.65 -9.28 -2.88
N GLN A 55 27.77 -8.75 -2.41
CA GLN A 55 28.72 -7.94 -3.20
C GLN A 55 29.31 -8.77 -4.34
N ARG A 56 29.28 -8.24 -5.56
CA ARG A 56 30.20 -8.65 -6.64
C ARG A 56 30.54 -7.49 -7.56
N GLY A 57 31.83 -7.23 -7.68
CA GLY A 57 32.71 -6.92 -8.78
C GLY A 57 32.29 -5.93 -9.85
N GLU A 58 33.08 -4.87 -10.01
CA GLU A 58 33.03 -3.88 -11.08
C GLU A 58 33.16 -4.50 -12.48
N PRO A 59 32.47 -3.97 -13.50
CA PRO A 59 32.94 -4.03 -14.88
C PRO A 59 33.26 -2.64 -15.43
N GLN A 60 34.28 -2.62 -16.30
CA GLN A 60 34.84 -1.48 -16.99
C GLN A 60 33.91 -0.86 -18.06
N PRO A 61 34.16 0.39 -18.49
CA PRO A 61 33.24 1.18 -19.29
C PRO A 61 33.28 0.89 -20.78
N SER A 62 32.14 0.90 -21.46
CA SER A 62 32.05 0.98 -22.93
C SER A 62 31.03 2.03 -23.38
N GLU A 63 31.49 2.82 -24.22
CA GLU A 63 31.03 3.80 -25.23
C GLU A 63 29.54 4.20 -25.30
N SER A 64 29.38 5.51 -25.36
CA SER A 64 28.17 6.30 -25.55
C SER A 64 27.52 6.12 -26.92
N ILE A 65 26.21 5.90 -26.94
CA ILE A 65 25.37 6.02 -28.14
C ILE A 65 24.48 7.26 -27.99
N HIS A 66 24.67 8.21 -28.91
CA HIS A 66 23.84 9.39 -29.12
C HIS A 66 22.48 8.99 -29.71
N LEU A 67 21.38 9.32 -29.06
CA LEU A 67 20.05 9.34 -29.69
C LEU A 67 19.78 10.76 -30.22
N GLY A 68 19.66 10.84 -31.54
CA GLY A 68 19.27 12.05 -32.23
C GLY A 68 17.79 12.35 -32.11
N THR A 69 17.52 13.58 -31.76
CA THR A 69 16.19 14.21 -31.76
C THR A 69 15.78 14.55 -33.20
N THR A 70 14.69 13.98 -33.69
CA THR A 70 13.98 14.49 -34.87
C THR A 70 12.56 14.87 -34.50
N ALA A 71 12.27 16.16 -34.59
CA ALA A 71 10.94 16.72 -34.52
C ALA A 71 10.15 16.47 -35.81
N PRO A 72 8.86 16.22 -35.80
CA PRO A 72 8.02 16.27 -36.98
C PRO A 72 7.40 17.67 -37.18
N SER A 73 7.50 18.11 -38.42
CA SER A 73 6.96 19.30 -39.03
C SER A 73 5.44 19.32 -39.06
N GLU A 74 4.89 20.51 -38.83
CA GLU A 74 3.50 20.88 -39.08
C GLU A 74 3.10 20.71 -40.51
N SER A 75 1.90 20.22 -40.78
CA SER A 75 1.18 20.34 -42.04
C SER A 75 -0.28 20.62 -41.76
N GLU A 76 -0.66 21.86 -42.05
CA GLU A 76 -2.03 22.34 -42.17
C GLU A 76 -2.80 21.56 -43.23
N ARG A 77 -4.08 21.24 -42.96
CA ARG A 77 -5.13 21.12 -43.99
C ARG A 77 -6.52 21.41 -43.43
N GLU A 78 -7.18 22.24 -44.24
CA GLU A 78 -8.52 22.82 -44.17
C GLU A 78 -9.69 21.87 -43.96
N SER A 79 -10.65 22.41 -43.25
CA SER A 79 -12.12 22.47 -43.35
C SER A 79 -12.82 21.62 -44.44
N ASP A 80 -13.75 20.80 -44.01
CA ASP A 80 -15.06 20.68 -44.67
C ASP A 80 -16.10 20.09 -43.69
N ALA A 81 -17.28 20.75 -43.64
CA ALA A 81 -18.42 20.43 -42.80
C ALA A 81 -19.29 19.31 -43.44
N PRO A 82 -19.87 18.41 -42.63
CA PRO A 82 -20.90 17.50 -43.18
C PRO A 82 -22.31 17.90 -42.73
N THR A 83 -23.17 17.72 -43.72
CA THR A 83 -24.60 17.82 -43.83
C THR A 83 -25.36 16.87 -42.88
N GLU A 84 -26.40 17.37 -42.25
CA GLU A 84 -27.40 16.60 -41.48
C GLU A 84 -28.15 15.57 -42.34
N PRO A 85 -28.54 14.44 -41.79
CA PRO A 85 -29.68 13.67 -42.32
C PRO A 85 -30.87 13.60 -41.35
N LYS A 86 -32.02 13.69 -41.97
CA LYS A 86 -33.39 13.74 -41.51
C LYS A 86 -33.78 12.59 -40.56
N THR A 87 -34.60 12.98 -39.60
CA THR A 87 -35.47 12.20 -38.74
C THR A 87 -36.50 11.38 -39.52
N GLU A 88 -36.52 10.07 -39.29
CA GLU A 88 -37.72 9.25 -39.54
C GLU A 88 -38.09 8.50 -38.24
N LYS A 89 -39.40 8.62 -37.93
CA LYS A 89 -40.07 8.07 -36.75
C LYS A 89 -40.64 6.70 -37.10
N PRO A 90 -40.41 5.63 -36.35
CA PRO A 90 -41.20 4.42 -36.44
C PRO A 90 -42.18 4.27 -35.28
N SER A 91 -43.34 4.05 -35.68
CA SER A 91 -44.55 3.36 -35.23
C SER A 91 -44.40 2.47 -33.97
N GLU A 92 -45.32 2.74 -33.05
CA GLU A 92 -45.69 1.91 -31.93
C GLU A 92 -46.13 0.51 -32.36
N ARG A 93 -45.55 -0.50 -31.75
CA ARG A 93 -46.12 -1.85 -31.69
C ARG A 93 -45.90 -2.38 -30.27
N GLU A 94 -46.99 -2.31 -29.51
CA GLU A 94 -47.12 -3.01 -28.24
C GLU A 94 -46.88 -4.52 -28.46
N THR A 95 -45.97 -5.06 -27.69
CA THR A 95 -45.93 -6.49 -27.42
C THR A 95 -45.59 -6.64 -25.96
N GLU A 96 -46.60 -6.90 -25.15
CA GLU A 96 -46.44 -7.39 -23.80
C GLU A 96 -45.69 -8.72 -23.86
N ALA A 97 -44.44 -8.71 -23.40
CA ALA A 97 -43.73 -9.89 -23.01
C ALA A 97 -43.40 -9.73 -21.51
N THR A 98 -44.27 -10.30 -20.71
CA THR A 98 -44.00 -10.55 -19.30
C THR A 98 -42.80 -11.48 -19.21
N THR A 99 -41.63 -10.91 -19.11
CA THR A 99 -40.43 -11.64 -18.73
C THR A 99 -40.41 -11.64 -17.22
N GLU A 100 -40.87 -12.73 -16.62
CA GLU A 100 -40.54 -13.07 -15.23
C GLU A 100 -39.00 -13.08 -15.10
N ARG A 101 -38.45 -11.99 -14.59
CA ARG A 101 -37.09 -12.03 -14.05
C ARG A 101 -37.12 -12.95 -12.82
N ASN A 102 -36.74 -14.19 -13.00
CA ASN A 102 -36.21 -14.97 -11.91
C ASN A 102 -35.05 -14.17 -11.31
N SER A 103 -35.32 -13.37 -10.29
CA SER A 103 -34.31 -12.88 -9.40
C SER A 103 -33.93 -14.05 -8.50
N ASP A 104 -33.00 -14.89 -8.97
CA ASP A 104 -32.18 -15.67 -8.05
C ASP A 104 -31.44 -14.65 -7.20
N THR A 105 -32.03 -14.28 -6.09
CA THR A 105 -31.37 -13.53 -5.03
C THR A 105 -30.26 -14.45 -4.51
N VAL A 106 -29.07 -14.35 -5.07
CA VAL A 106 -27.87 -14.95 -4.51
C VAL A 106 -27.76 -14.38 -3.10
N SER A 107 -28.06 -15.21 -2.10
CA SER A 107 -27.93 -14.81 -0.70
C SER A 107 -26.47 -14.56 -0.43
N LEU A 108 -26.09 -13.31 -0.11
CA LEU A 108 -24.74 -12.95 0.28
C LEU A 108 -24.36 -13.76 1.54
N GLU A 109 -23.17 -14.34 1.55
CA GLU A 109 -22.66 -15.06 2.72
C GLU A 109 -22.33 -14.08 3.84
N LYS A 110 -22.42 -14.54 5.09
CA LYS A 110 -22.01 -13.73 6.24
C LYS A 110 -20.49 -13.77 6.39
N ILE A 111 -19.90 -12.62 6.58
CA ILE A 111 -18.46 -12.45 6.75
C ILE A 111 -18.09 -12.56 8.22
N THR A 112 -17.08 -13.36 8.51
CA THR A 112 -16.42 -13.39 9.83
C THR A 112 -15.15 -12.57 9.74
N ILE A 113 -15.04 -11.55 10.58
CA ILE A 113 -13.86 -10.66 10.64
C ILE A 113 -12.84 -11.34 11.56
N PRO A 114 -11.61 -11.62 11.06
CA PRO A 114 -10.59 -12.25 11.89
C PRO A 114 -10.19 -11.37 13.07
N ASP A 115 -9.92 -12.00 14.22
CA ASP A 115 -9.32 -11.30 15.35
C ASP A 115 -7.91 -10.81 14.98
N LEU A 116 -7.56 -9.60 15.39
CA LEU A 116 -6.30 -8.94 15.06
C LEU A 116 -5.11 -9.36 15.94
N TYR A 117 -5.17 -10.49 16.60
CA TYR A 117 -4.23 -10.92 17.65
C TYR A 117 -2.75 -11.02 17.27
N ALA A 118 -2.37 -10.93 16.00
CA ALA A 118 -0.97 -11.00 15.63
C ALA A 118 -0.66 -10.08 14.46
N GLY A 119 0.29 -9.17 14.64
CA GLY A 119 0.83 -8.35 13.57
C GLY A 119 0.16 -7.02 13.32
N PHE A 120 -0.81 -6.62 14.14
CA PHE A 120 -1.37 -5.27 14.10
C PHE A 120 -0.56 -4.36 15.02
N GLY A 121 0.43 -3.68 14.43
CA GLY A 121 1.22 -2.68 15.13
C GLY A 121 0.44 -1.39 15.39
N PHE A 122 0.99 -0.48 16.21
CA PHE A 122 0.41 0.85 16.36
C PHE A 122 0.45 1.58 15.02
N GLU A 123 -0.74 1.91 14.52
CA GLU A 123 -0.92 2.79 13.38
C GLU A 123 -1.28 4.18 13.89
N GLY A 124 -0.32 5.07 13.83
CA GLY A 124 -0.50 6.45 14.24
C GLY A 124 0.43 7.35 13.45
N PHE A 125 0.15 8.63 13.49
CA PHE A 125 0.90 9.66 12.78
C PHE A 125 0.85 10.98 13.54
N ALA A 126 1.71 11.93 13.16
CA ALA A 126 1.74 13.25 13.75
C ALA A 126 1.72 14.33 12.67
N VAL A 127 0.86 15.35 12.87
CA VAL A 127 0.74 16.53 12.00
C VAL A 127 0.45 17.77 12.84
N TYR A 128 0.70 18.98 12.32
CA TYR A 128 0.29 20.21 13.00
C TYR A 128 -1.21 20.41 12.98
N ASP A 129 -1.84 20.03 11.86
CA ASP A 129 -3.29 20.06 11.69
C ASP A 129 -3.74 18.86 10.84
N ILE A 130 -4.88 18.24 11.18
CA ILE A 130 -5.39 17.07 10.46
C ILE A 130 -5.63 17.33 8.96
N SER A 131 -5.91 18.58 8.58
CA SER A 131 -6.10 18.97 7.18
C SER A 131 -4.81 18.85 6.34
N GLU A 132 -3.64 18.79 6.97
CA GLU A 132 -2.35 18.57 6.29
C GLU A 132 -2.21 17.11 5.84
N TYR A 133 -2.91 16.19 6.53
CA TYR A 133 -2.80 14.76 6.28
C TYR A 133 -3.64 14.34 5.07
N ARG A 134 -3.16 14.72 3.90
CA ARG A 134 -3.80 14.41 2.62
C ARG A 134 -3.28 13.10 2.08
N ARG A 135 -4.13 12.08 2.05
CA ARG A 135 -3.80 10.76 1.49
C ARG A 135 -4.17 10.61 0.02
N GLY A 136 -4.87 11.59 -0.55
CA GLY A 136 -5.39 11.50 -1.92
C GLY A 136 -6.46 10.41 -2.09
N ASN A 137 -7.13 10.03 -1.00
CA ASN A 137 -8.25 9.10 -1.04
C ASN A 137 -9.38 9.73 -1.87
N PRO A 138 -9.86 9.02 -2.92
CA PRO A 138 -10.91 9.56 -3.81
C PRO A 138 -12.28 9.57 -3.17
N TRP A 139 -12.50 8.84 -2.07
CA TRP A 139 -13.78 8.77 -1.41
C TRP A 139 -14.15 10.09 -0.70
N SER A 140 -15.42 10.42 -0.75
CA SER A 140 -16.02 11.46 0.10
C SER A 140 -17.40 11.01 0.60
N PRO A 141 -17.90 11.57 1.73
CA PRO A 141 -19.23 11.25 2.26
C PRO A 141 -20.38 11.55 1.32
N ASP A 142 -20.17 12.45 0.35
CA ASP A 142 -21.19 12.85 -0.63
C ASP A 142 -21.27 11.92 -1.85
N MET A 143 -20.42 10.89 -1.93
CA MET A 143 -20.50 9.91 -3.02
C MET A 143 -21.75 9.03 -2.88
N ASP A 144 -22.47 8.84 -3.99
CA ASP A 144 -23.61 7.92 -4.07
C ASP A 144 -23.11 6.46 -4.19
N LEU A 145 -22.70 5.90 -3.06
CA LEU A 145 -22.23 4.53 -2.93
C LEU A 145 -23.15 3.78 -1.96
N THR A 146 -23.86 2.80 -2.48
CA THR A 146 -24.78 1.97 -1.67
C THR A 146 -24.26 0.57 -1.38
N THR A 147 -23.36 0.09 -2.24
CA THR A 147 -22.71 -1.22 -2.12
C THR A 147 -21.24 -1.12 -2.45
N LEU A 148 -20.44 -2.03 -1.90
CA LEU A 148 -19.06 -2.23 -2.28
C LEU A 148 -18.72 -3.73 -2.32
N PRO A 149 -17.82 -4.16 -3.22
CA PRO A 149 -17.44 -5.56 -3.32
C PRO A 149 -16.60 -6.02 -2.12
N VAL A 150 -16.82 -7.26 -1.73
CA VAL A 150 -15.99 -7.97 -0.76
C VAL A 150 -15.30 -9.12 -1.46
N TYR A 151 -14.05 -9.37 -1.12
CA TYR A 151 -13.24 -10.39 -1.78
C TYR A 151 -12.61 -11.35 -0.78
N ARG A 152 -12.46 -12.60 -1.19
CA ARG A 152 -11.54 -13.54 -0.56
C ARG A 152 -10.12 -13.26 -1.05
N ASN A 153 -9.18 -13.16 -0.14
CA ASN A 153 -7.79 -12.83 -0.48
C ASN A 153 -6.98 -14.07 -0.85
N GLY A 154 -6.66 -14.24 -2.12
CA GLY A 154 -5.81 -15.35 -2.59
C GLY A 154 -4.35 -15.25 -2.13
N ALA A 155 -3.91 -14.07 -1.67
CA ALA A 155 -2.57 -13.88 -1.09
C ALA A 155 -2.52 -14.11 0.44
N TYR A 156 -3.63 -14.49 1.06
CA TYR A 156 -3.71 -14.72 2.51
C TYR A 156 -2.72 -15.78 2.99
N ASP A 157 -2.03 -15.47 4.07
CA ASP A 157 -1.12 -16.41 4.75
C ASP A 157 -1.77 -16.98 6.01
N PRO A 158 -2.29 -18.22 5.95
CA PRO A 158 -2.92 -18.86 7.11
C PRO A 158 -1.92 -19.21 8.24
N SER A 159 -0.62 -19.12 7.99
CA SER A 159 0.41 -19.26 9.03
C SER A 159 0.61 -18.00 9.87
N ARG A 160 0.11 -16.86 9.37
CA ARG A 160 0.26 -15.52 9.96
C ARG A 160 1.71 -15.07 10.15
N ALA A 161 2.65 -15.67 9.40
CA ALA A 161 4.05 -15.24 9.37
C ALA A 161 4.29 -14.01 8.49
N GLY A 162 3.25 -13.56 7.77
CA GLY A 162 3.32 -12.42 6.87
C GLY A 162 3.95 -12.75 5.51
N VAL A 163 4.12 -14.03 5.18
CA VAL A 163 4.66 -14.47 3.88
C VAL A 163 3.50 -14.61 2.90
N PRO A 164 3.34 -13.70 1.92
CA PRO A 164 2.21 -13.74 0.99
C PRO A 164 2.21 -15.02 0.17
N ARG A 165 1.01 -15.52 -0.06
CA ARG A 165 0.71 -16.65 -0.96
C ARG A 165 0.10 -16.14 -2.23
N GLY A 166 -0.29 -17.00 -3.14
CA GLY A 166 -0.96 -16.65 -4.38
C GLY A 166 -0.18 -17.14 -5.57
N PHE A 167 0.47 -16.26 -6.33
CA PHE A 167 1.15 -16.63 -7.57
C PHE A 167 2.19 -17.73 -7.38
N THR A 168 2.18 -18.68 -8.30
CA THR A 168 3.23 -19.67 -8.49
C THR A 168 4.48 -19.04 -9.09
N GLU A 169 5.58 -19.78 -9.13
CA GLU A 169 6.81 -19.34 -9.79
C GLU A 169 6.57 -19.01 -11.27
N GLU A 170 5.81 -19.84 -11.97
CA GLU A 170 5.48 -19.67 -13.37
C GLU A 170 4.66 -18.39 -13.61
N GLU A 171 3.62 -18.15 -12.82
CA GLU A 171 2.80 -16.94 -12.93
C GLU A 171 3.61 -15.67 -12.62
N MET A 172 4.54 -15.75 -11.66
CA MET A 172 5.46 -14.62 -11.40
C MET A 172 6.42 -14.37 -12.56
N LYS A 173 6.92 -15.43 -13.24
CA LYS A 173 7.75 -15.29 -14.44
C LYS A 173 6.97 -14.68 -15.59
N GLU A 174 5.74 -15.12 -15.84
CA GLU A 174 4.86 -14.51 -16.85
C GLU A 174 4.56 -13.03 -16.55
N GLN A 175 4.42 -12.69 -15.26
CA GLN A 175 4.28 -11.28 -14.86
C GLN A 175 5.54 -10.49 -15.20
N LEU A 176 6.74 -11.01 -14.92
CA LEU A 176 8.01 -10.36 -15.26
C LEU A 176 8.20 -10.18 -16.77
N GLU A 177 7.81 -11.16 -17.59
CA GLU A 177 7.84 -11.06 -19.05
C GLU A 177 6.95 -9.92 -19.54
N ARG A 178 5.70 -9.82 -19.04
CA ARG A 178 4.80 -8.71 -19.38
C ARG A 178 5.38 -7.34 -19.00
N TYR A 179 6.01 -7.25 -17.81
CA TYR A 179 6.66 -6.01 -17.39
C TYR A 179 7.89 -5.69 -18.24
N ALA A 180 8.71 -6.68 -18.55
CA ALA A 180 9.87 -6.49 -19.42
C ALA A 180 9.45 -5.97 -20.81
N ASP A 181 8.42 -6.57 -21.39
CA ASP A 181 7.85 -6.12 -22.68
C ASP A 181 7.32 -4.68 -22.60
N ALA A 182 6.56 -4.36 -21.55
CA ALA A 182 6.00 -3.02 -21.36
C ALA A 182 7.09 -1.94 -21.17
N PHE A 183 8.16 -2.26 -20.44
CA PHE A 183 9.29 -1.36 -20.22
C PHE A 183 10.33 -1.39 -21.35
N GLY A 184 10.15 -2.23 -22.38
CA GLY A 184 11.12 -2.41 -23.48
C GLY A 184 12.46 -2.97 -22.99
N LEU A 185 12.43 -3.91 -22.04
CA LEU A 185 13.60 -4.51 -21.41
C LEU A 185 13.81 -5.94 -21.90
N THR A 186 15.09 -6.35 -21.97
CA THR A 186 15.47 -7.72 -22.26
C THR A 186 15.86 -8.44 -20.98
N ILE A 187 15.17 -9.55 -20.66
CA ILE A 187 15.52 -10.40 -19.51
C ILE A 187 16.82 -11.16 -19.84
N LEU A 188 17.83 -11.00 -18.99
CA LEU A 188 19.14 -11.65 -19.11
C LEU A 188 19.24 -12.94 -18.27
N SER A 189 18.63 -12.91 -17.08
CA SER A 189 18.56 -14.05 -16.16
C SER A 189 17.43 -13.90 -15.17
N THR A 190 16.97 -15.01 -14.59
CA THR A 190 15.98 -15.03 -13.53
C THR A 190 16.46 -15.84 -12.33
N GLU A 191 16.07 -15.42 -11.13
CA GLU A 191 16.29 -16.11 -9.88
C GLU A 191 14.99 -16.19 -9.08
N THR A 192 14.73 -17.35 -8.47
CA THR A 192 13.55 -17.56 -7.63
C THR A 192 13.95 -17.73 -6.17
N LYS A 193 13.37 -16.94 -5.29
CA LYS A 193 13.48 -17.10 -3.85
C LYS A 193 12.44 -18.08 -3.34
N TRP A 194 12.91 -19.12 -2.67
CA TRP A 194 12.08 -20.14 -2.04
C TRP A 194 12.20 -20.08 -0.53
N GLU A 195 11.08 -20.25 0.15
CA GLU A 195 11.03 -20.35 1.61
C GLU A 195 10.21 -21.56 2.05
N ASN A 196 10.55 -22.09 3.23
CA ASN A 196 9.72 -23.07 3.92
C ASN A 196 8.76 -22.31 4.84
N VAL A 197 7.49 -22.32 4.50
CA VAL A 197 6.44 -21.62 5.24
C VAL A 197 5.54 -22.62 5.95
N TYR A 198 5.07 -22.29 7.15
CA TYR A 198 4.12 -23.13 7.85
C TYR A 198 2.80 -23.20 7.09
N VAL A 199 2.17 -24.38 7.06
CA VAL A 199 0.89 -24.59 6.37
C VAL A 199 -0.20 -23.70 6.96
N LYS A 200 -0.24 -23.57 8.30
CA LYS A 200 -1.12 -22.66 9.03
C LYS A 200 -0.55 -22.39 10.42
N LEU A 201 -1.14 -21.43 11.12
CA LEU A 201 -0.78 -21.11 12.50
C LEU A 201 -0.87 -22.35 13.41
N HIS A 202 0.15 -22.55 14.23
CA HIS A 202 0.30 -23.70 15.15
C HIS A 202 0.37 -25.09 14.49
N ASP A 203 0.53 -25.17 13.17
CA ASP A 203 0.78 -26.42 12.46
C ASP A 203 2.30 -26.59 12.27
N PRO A 204 2.93 -27.68 12.75
CA PRO A 204 4.37 -27.88 12.59
C PRO A 204 4.78 -28.22 11.15
N ARG A 205 3.82 -28.52 10.26
CA ARG A 205 4.11 -28.84 8.88
C ARG A 205 4.48 -27.58 8.10
N THR A 206 5.51 -27.71 7.28
CA THR A 206 5.93 -26.66 6.35
C THR A 206 5.76 -27.12 4.91
N GLU A 207 5.57 -26.17 4.02
CA GLU A 207 5.62 -26.36 2.59
C GLU A 207 6.63 -25.38 1.98
N ARG A 208 7.26 -25.80 0.86
CA ARG A 208 8.19 -24.94 0.14
C ARG A 208 7.41 -24.07 -0.84
N LYS A 209 7.51 -22.74 -0.70
CA LYS A 209 6.84 -21.76 -1.57
C LYS A 209 7.84 -20.84 -2.25
N ALA A 210 7.56 -20.50 -3.51
CA ALA A 210 8.21 -19.38 -4.17
C ALA A 210 7.63 -18.09 -3.58
N VAL A 211 8.49 -17.21 -3.07
CA VAL A 211 8.09 -15.95 -2.43
C VAL A 211 8.17 -14.81 -3.44
N TRP A 212 9.20 -14.81 -4.28
CA TRP A 212 9.37 -13.87 -5.38
C TRP A 212 10.27 -14.46 -6.47
N VAL A 213 10.13 -13.91 -7.67
CA VAL A 213 11.05 -14.11 -8.79
C VAL A 213 11.64 -12.76 -9.16
N GLU A 214 12.96 -12.74 -9.37
CA GLU A 214 13.71 -11.57 -9.81
C GLU A 214 14.30 -11.82 -11.18
N ALA A 215 14.25 -10.82 -12.07
CA ALA A 215 14.85 -10.84 -13.39
C ALA A 215 15.88 -9.72 -13.51
N GLN A 216 17.11 -10.10 -13.83
CA GLN A 216 18.13 -9.14 -14.27
C GLN A 216 17.85 -8.79 -15.72
N THR A 217 17.84 -7.49 -16.05
CA THR A 217 17.57 -6.99 -17.40
C THR A 217 18.68 -6.05 -17.86
N ASP A 218 18.66 -5.68 -19.14
CA ASP A 218 19.57 -4.68 -19.72
C ASP A 218 19.28 -3.24 -19.23
N GLY A 219 18.17 -3.01 -18.53
CA GLY A 219 17.79 -1.68 -18.01
C GLY A 219 17.62 -1.61 -16.49
N GLY A 220 17.87 -2.70 -15.76
CA GLY A 220 17.73 -2.77 -14.32
C GLY A 220 17.21 -4.12 -13.85
N VAL A 221 16.51 -4.12 -12.72
CA VAL A 221 16.00 -5.34 -12.09
C VAL A 221 14.48 -5.28 -12.00
N LEU A 222 13.81 -6.32 -12.45
CA LEU A 222 12.39 -6.55 -12.25
C LEU A 222 12.19 -7.60 -11.16
N ARG A 223 11.19 -7.44 -10.31
CA ARG A 223 10.81 -8.43 -9.31
C ARG A 223 9.30 -8.57 -9.25
N ALA A 224 8.82 -9.82 -9.31
CA ALA A 224 7.43 -10.17 -9.04
C ALA A 224 7.34 -10.93 -7.71
N VAL A 225 6.31 -10.66 -6.92
CA VAL A 225 6.07 -11.24 -5.60
C VAL A 225 4.81 -12.08 -5.63
N ALA A 226 4.79 -13.16 -4.85
CA ALA A 226 3.64 -14.08 -4.78
C ALA A 226 2.30 -13.37 -4.45
N SER A 227 2.32 -12.19 -3.85
CA SER A 227 1.12 -11.34 -3.60
C SER A 227 0.52 -10.66 -4.84
N GLY A 228 1.09 -10.86 -6.02
CA GLY A 228 0.67 -10.15 -7.25
C GLY A 228 1.31 -8.78 -7.45
N SER A 229 2.15 -8.32 -6.52
CA SER A 229 2.90 -7.06 -6.67
C SER A 229 4.14 -7.25 -7.54
N ALA A 230 4.52 -6.20 -8.27
CA ALA A 230 5.75 -6.17 -9.03
C ALA A 230 6.52 -4.87 -8.82
N SER A 231 7.84 -4.90 -9.01
CA SER A 231 8.68 -3.71 -8.89
C SER A 231 9.74 -3.66 -9.99
N TYR A 232 10.13 -2.44 -10.32
CA TYR A 232 11.25 -2.16 -11.24
C TYR A 232 12.27 -1.27 -10.53
N THR A 233 13.50 -1.75 -10.46
CA THR A 233 14.67 -1.00 -9.98
C THR A 233 15.51 -0.64 -11.19
N PRO A 234 15.50 0.61 -11.68
CA PRO A 234 16.25 1.02 -12.85
C PRO A 234 17.77 0.99 -12.58
N THR A 235 18.57 0.91 -13.66
CA THR A 235 20.00 1.17 -13.55
C THR A 235 20.25 2.60 -13.05
N ARG A 236 21.45 2.86 -12.49
CA ARG A 236 21.82 4.18 -11.98
C ARG A 236 21.64 5.30 -13.02
N GLU A 237 21.86 5.03 -14.28
CA GLU A 237 21.68 5.99 -15.37
C GLU A 237 20.21 6.32 -15.61
N ARG A 238 19.36 5.30 -15.68
CA ARG A 238 17.91 5.46 -15.88
C ARG A 238 17.20 6.02 -14.64
N ALA A 239 17.79 5.85 -13.47
CA ALA A 239 17.27 6.33 -12.19
C ALA A 239 17.40 7.86 -12.01
N ARG A 240 18.31 8.51 -12.73
CA ARG A 240 18.59 9.94 -12.58
C ARG A 240 17.44 10.79 -13.08
N LEU A 241 17.05 11.74 -12.24
CA LEU A 241 16.11 12.77 -12.64
C LEU A 241 16.84 13.89 -13.42
N PRO A 242 16.15 14.58 -14.34
CA PRO A 242 16.69 15.75 -15.01
C PRO A 242 17.06 16.87 -14.02
N GLU A 243 17.90 17.80 -14.46
CA GLU A 243 18.26 18.98 -13.66
C GLU A 243 17.01 19.79 -13.27
N GLY A 244 16.96 20.24 -12.03
CA GLY A 244 15.84 21.02 -11.50
C GLY A 244 14.66 20.21 -10.97
N TYR A 245 14.82 18.89 -10.86
CA TYR A 245 13.90 18.02 -10.12
C TYR A 245 14.51 17.63 -8.77
N ARG A 246 13.65 17.45 -7.77
CA ARG A 246 14.02 16.96 -6.43
C ARG A 246 13.10 15.81 -6.03
N PHE A 247 13.69 14.76 -5.50
CA PHE A 247 12.99 13.56 -5.12
C PHE A 247 13.56 13.01 -3.81
N THR A 248 13.15 13.62 -2.70
CA THR A 248 13.57 13.21 -1.36
C THR A 248 12.35 13.07 -0.45
N TYR A 249 12.46 12.29 0.62
CA TYR A 249 11.37 12.12 1.57
C TYR A 249 11.22 13.34 2.48
N SER A 250 12.31 14.01 2.82
CA SER A 250 12.32 14.96 3.92
C SER A 250 12.62 16.41 3.55
N SER A 251 13.29 16.65 2.42
CA SER A 251 13.78 17.99 2.05
C SER A 251 13.10 18.60 0.82
N THR A 252 12.24 17.81 0.14
CA THR A 252 11.49 18.26 -1.04
C THR A 252 10.22 18.99 -0.61
N THR A 253 9.98 20.21 -1.14
CA THR A 253 8.74 20.95 -0.92
C THR A 253 7.56 20.28 -1.63
N ASP A 254 6.31 20.67 -1.31
CA ASP A 254 5.11 20.13 -1.97
C ASP A 254 5.10 20.44 -3.47
N GLU A 255 5.52 21.63 -3.87
CA GLU A 255 5.61 22.03 -5.28
C GLU A 255 6.65 21.20 -6.03
N GLU A 256 7.85 21.05 -5.48
CA GLU A 256 8.92 20.23 -6.05
C GLU A 256 8.49 18.76 -6.13
N ALA A 257 7.82 18.25 -5.10
CA ALA A 257 7.32 16.88 -5.03
C ALA A 257 6.28 16.60 -6.13
N MET A 258 5.29 17.48 -6.28
CA MET A 258 4.27 17.36 -7.33
C MET A 258 4.87 17.50 -8.73
N LYS A 259 5.84 18.40 -8.91
CA LYS A 259 6.58 18.52 -10.19
C LYS A 259 7.30 17.22 -10.53
N THR A 260 7.99 16.63 -9.58
CA THR A 260 8.73 15.38 -9.79
C THR A 260 7.77 14.22 -10.04
N LEU A 261 6.69 14.13 -9.27
CA LEU A 261 5.70 13.08 -9.46
C LEU A 261 4.97 13.20 -10.80
N ALA A 262 4.68 14.42 -11.27
CA ALA A 262 4.14 14.64 -12.61
C ALA A 262 5.08 14.11 -13.71
N TYR A 263 6.38 14.37 -13.58
CA TYR A 263 7.39 13.84 -14.51
C TYR A 263 7.45 12.29 -14.47
N LEU A 264 7.47 11.69 -13.28
CA LEU A 264 7.46 10.23 -13.14
C LEU A 264 6.16 9.62 -13.68
N THR A 265 5.03 10.31 -13.51
CA THR A 265 3.74 9.91 -14.07
C THR A 265 3.78 9.90 -15.59
N GLU A 266 4.27 10.96 -16.23
CA GLU A 266 4.43 11.03 -17.67
C GLU A 266 5.35 9.91 -18.22
N LEU A 267 6.37 9.55 -17.45
CA LEU A 267 7.33 8.52 -17.86
C LEU A 267 6.79 7.09 -17.74
N TYR A 268 5.93 6.82 -16.75
CA TYR A 268 5.57 5.46 -16.39
C TYR A 268 4.07 5.11 -16.49
N ALA A 269 3.17 6.09 -16.57
CA ALA A 269 1.73 5.79 -16.54
C ALA A 269 1.27 4.92 -17.70
N ASP A 270 1.66 5.25 -18.92
CA ASP A 270 1.30 4.48 -20.12
C ASP A 270 1.87 3.06 -20.08
N VAL A 271 3.14 2.93 -19.66
CA VAL A 271 3.82 1.64 -19.51
C VAL A 271 3.11 0.73 -18.52
N LEU A 272 2.54 1.33 -17.47
CA LEU A 272 1.82 0.64 -16.40
C LEU A 272 0.31 0.50 -16.69
N GLY A 273 -0.14 0.97 -17.85
CA GLY A 273 -1.53 0.84 -18.31
C GLY A 273 -2.53 1.73 -17.56
N LEU A 274 -2.09 2.86 -16.98
CA LEU A 274 -2.96 3.81 -16.31
C LEU A 274 -3.64 4.72 -17.35
N VAL A 275 -4.96 4.78 -17.31
CA VAL A 275 -5.77 5.55 -18.29
C VAL A 275 -5.90 7.01 -17.87
N GLN A 276 -6.17 7.26 -16.59
CA GLN A 276 -6.31 8.59 -16.00
C GLN A 276 -5.50 8.67 -14.71
N PRO A 277 -4.16 8.80 -14.79
CA PRO A 277 -3.32 8.75 -13.60
C PRO A 277 -3.58 9.93 -12.68
N VAL A 278 -3.77 9.63 -11.39
CA VAL A 278 -3.90 10.61 -10.31
C VAL A 278 -2.63 10.54 -9.47
N ALA A 279 -1.92 11.66 -9.40
CA ALA A 279 -0.68 11.80 -8.64
C ALA A 279 -0.95 12.26 -7.20
N VAL A 280 -0.36 11.57 -6.24
CA VAL A 280 -0.52 11.87 -4.81
C VAL A 280 0.84 11.94 -4.13
N THR A 281 1.08 13.04 -3.42
CA THR A 281 2.11 13.12 -2.39
C THR A 281 1.43 13.31 -1.04
N CYS A 282 1.79 12.48 -0.08
CA CYS A 282 1.31 12.60 1.30
C CYS A 282 2.46 12.26 2.25
N GLY A 283 2.21 12.35 3.53
CA GLY A 283 3.20 12.03 4.56
C GLY A 283 2.77 12.60 5.91
N ASP A 284 3.62 12.38 6.88
CA ASP A 284 3.47 12.89 8.23
C ASP A 284 4.83 13.24 8.83
N TYR A 285 4.85 13.72 10.04
CA TYR A 285 6.08 14.10 10.72
C TYR A 285 6.58 12.97 11.60
N ASP A 286 7.88 12.72 11.55
CA ASP A 286 8.53 11.81 12.46
C ASP A 286 8.60 12.38 13.89
N TYR A 287 9.13 11.58 14.79
CA TYR A 287 9.35 11.95 16.18
C TYR A 287 10.14 13.27 16.39
N TYR A 288 10.99 13.64 15.46
CA TYR A 288 11.84 14.83 15.51
C TYR A 288 11.21 16.04 14.79
N GLY A 289 10.00 15.90 14.28
CA GLY A 289 9.31 16.94 13.52
C GLY A 289 9.80 17.08 12.08
N LYS A 290 10.48 16.06 11.54
CA LYS A 290 10.90 16.01 10.16
C LYS A 290 9.80 15.34 9.34
N PHE A 291 9.36 15.99 8.26
CA PHE A 291 8.34 15.44 7.39
C PHE A 291 8.89 14.24 6.60
N ASP A 292 8.15 13.15 6.58
CA ASP A 292 8.46 11.95 5.79
C ASP A 292 7.40 11.76 4.71
N ARG A 293 7.81 11.92 3.45
CA ARG A 293 6.93 12.01 2.29
C ARG A 293 6.78 10.69 1.57
N ILE A 294 5.56 10.41 1.09
CA ILE A 294 5.21 9.27 0.25
C ILE A 294 4.81 9.76 -1.13
N TYR A 295 5.20 9.03 -2.17
CA TYR A 295 4.92 9.34 -3.56
C TYR A 295 4.23 8.14 -4.22
N PHE A 296 3.06 8.34 -4.79
CA PHE A 296 2.38 7.29 -5.55
C PHE A 296 1.41 7.86 -6.58
N ILE A 297 1.02 7.00 -7.52
CA ILE A 297 -0.05 7.26 -8.48
C ILE A 297 -1.03 6.09 -8.48
N TYR A 298 -2.25 6.36 -8.92
CA TYR A 298 -3.27 5.34 -9.18
C TYR A 298 -4.13 5.73 -10.38
N ASP A 299 -4.92 4.82 -10.93
CA ASP A 299 -5.83 5.15 -12.02
C ASP A 299 -7.13 5.74 -11.49
N GLY A 300 -7.43 6.98 -11.89
CA GLY A 300 -8.67 7.68 -11.58
C GLY A 300 -9.79 7.45 -12.60
N ALA A 301 -9.58 6.57 -13.61
CA ALA A 301 -10.59 6.25 -14.59
C ALA A 301 -11.66 5.31 -14.03
N GLY A 302 -12.88 5.43 -14.58
CA GLY A 302 -13.97 4.52 -14.27
C GLY A 302 -15.04 5.10 -13.35
N THR A 303 -15.85 4.22 -12.77
CA THR A 303 -16.89 4.56 -11.78
C THR A 303 -16.27 4.93 -10.43
N ALA A 304 -17.04 5.53 -9.52
CA ALA A 304 -16.58 5.83 -8.16
C ALA A 304 -16.06 4.56 -7.43
N GLU A 305 -16.74 3.42 -7.61
CA GLU A 305 -16.30 2.14 -7.08
C GLU A 305 -14.93 1.73 -7.66
N GLU A 306 -14.76 1.76 -8.98
CA GLU A 306 -13.50 1.39 -9.64
C GLU A 306 -12.34 2.30 -9.20
N VAL A 307 -12.58 3.59 -9.05
CA VAL A 307 -11.56 4.54 -8.56
C VAL A 307 -11.16 4.24 -7.11
N ILE A 308 -12.11 3.90 -6.24
CA ILE A 308 -11.84 3.46 -4.86
C ILE A 308 -11.02 2.17 -4.86
N LEU A 309 -11.36 1.20 -5.73
CA LEU A 309 -10.61 -0.05 -5.83
C LEU A 309 -9.19 0.19 -6.36
N ASN A 310 -9.02 1.01 -7.39
CA ASN A 310 -7.72 1.38 -7.93
C ASN A 310 -6.84 2.05 -6.87
N TYR A 311 -7.40 3.00 -6.12
CA TYR A 311 -6.71 3.65 -5.01
C TYR A 311 -6.26 2.65 -3.93
N ASN A 312 -7.04 1.66 -3.58
CA ASN A 312 -6.70 0.72 -2.52
C ASN A 312 -5.79 -0.42 -3.00
N PHE A 313 -6.03 -0.97 -4.20
CA PHE A 313 -5.42 -2.23 -4.63
C PHE A 313 -4.35 -2.08 -5.72
N CYS A 314 -4.40 -1.00 -6.53
CA CYS A 314 -3.63 -0.88 -7.77
C CYS A 314 -2.72 0.36 -7.78
N ARG A 315 -2.12 0.72 -6.65
CA ARG A 315 -1.19 1.86 -6.57
C ARG A 315 0.16 1.54 -7.20
N VAL A 316 0.78 2.58 -7.73
CA VAL A 316 2.19 2.57 -8.11
C VAL A 316 2.93 3.53 -7.19
N GLY A 317 3.74 3.00 -6.30
CA GLY A 317 4.60 3.76 -5.41
C GLY A 317 5.96 4.04 -6.04
N PHE A 318 6.53 5.20 -5.74
CA PHE A 318 7.88 5.59 -6.15
C PHE A 318 8.75 5.78 -4.92
N ALA A 319 9.89 5.11 -4.88
CA ALA A 319 10.85 5.21 -3.79
C ALA A 319 12.08 6.02 -4.22
N SER A 320 12.46 6.98 -3.36
CA SER A 320 13.69 7.75 -3.49
C SER A 320 14.89 6.94 -2.99
N ASP A 321 16.08 7.26 -3.46
CA ASP A 321 17.35 6.76 -2.95
C ASP A 321 17.92 7.57 -1.77
N GLU A 322 17.16 8.54 -1.21
CA GLU A 322 17.60 9.39 -0.09
C GLU A 322 18.19 8.58 1.09
N TYR A 323 17.60 7.43 1.38
CA TYR A 323 18.06 6.51 2.44
C TYR A 323 18.83 5.29 1.89
N GLY A 324 19.29 5.36 0.63
CA GLY A 324 20.00 4.25 0.00
C GLY A 324 21.29 3.88 0.71
N ASP A 325 21.80 2.65 0.41
CA ASP A 325 23.03 2.05 0.98
C ASP A 325 24.33 2.77 0.58
N ALA A 326 24.28 4.07 0.27
CA ALA A 326 25.46 4.87 0.02
C ALA A 326 26.37 4.76 1.25
N LYS A 327 27.48 4.09 1.09
CA LYS A 327 28.49 3.87 2.16
C LYS A 327 29.15 5.18 2.62
N ASP A 328 28.93 6.25 1.87
CA ASP A 328 29.48 7.57 2.12
C ASP A 328 28.44 8.64 1.76
N ASP A 329 28.25 9.62 2.66
CA ASP A 329 27.33 10.76 2.45
C ASP A 329 27.73 11.61 1.22
N SER A 330 28.96 11.52 0.77
CA SER A 330 29.45 12.19 -0.46
C SER A 330 28.84 11.60 -1.75
N GLU A 331 28.29 10.39 -1.71
CA GLU A 331 27.62 9.74 -2.87
C GLU A 331 26.13 10.02 -2.94
N LYS A 332 25.54 10.58 -1.88
CA LYS A 332 24.12 10.93 -1.83
C LYS A 332 23.87 12.17 -2.67
N SER A 333 23.00 12.05 -3.66
CA SER A 333 22.52 13.22 -4.40
C SER A 333 21.58 14.03 -3.51
N GLU A 334 21.83 15.32 -3.32
CA GLU A 334 20.90 16.23 -2.63
C GLU A 334 19.52 16.31 -3.34
N ALA A 335 19.49 15.99 -4.63
CA ALA A 335 18.27 15.98 -5.43
C ALA A 335 17.51 14.65 -5.34
N GLY A 336 18.17 13.58 -4.92
CA GLY A 336 17.62 12.21 -4.96
C GLY A 336 17.55 11.65 -6.38
N SER A 337 17.33 10.34 -6.49
CA SER A 337 17.02 9.64 -7.73
C SER A 337 15.98 8.54 -7.48
N LEU A 338 15.42 7.97 -8.55
CA LEU A 338 14.45 6.89 -8.43
C LEU A 338 15.15 5.60 -8.01
N ARG A 339 14.95 5.14 -6.79
CA ARG A 339 15.46 3.86 -6.32
C ARG A 339 14.72 2.70 -6.98
N TYR A 340 13.39 2.71 -6.88
CA TYR A 340 12.51 1.76 -7.54
C TYR A 340 11.10 2.33 -7.66
N LEU A 341 10.32 1.76 -8.55
CA LEU A 341 8.86 1.86 -8.52
C LEU A 341 8.27 0.48 -8.20
N SER A 342 7.11 0.46 -7.55
CA SER A 342 6.39 -0.78 -7.25
C SER A 342 4.91 -0.62 -7.51
N GLN A 343 4.34 -1.56 -8.24
CA GLN A 343 2.91 -1.65 -8.49
C GLN A 343 2.31 -2.76 -7.61
N SER A 344 1.34 -2.40 -6.79
CA SER A 344 0.48 -3.37 -6.11
C SER A 344 -0.69 -3.73 -7.01
N ASN A 345 -1.06 -5.01 -7.06
CA ASN A 345 -2.28 -5.46 -7.74
C ASN A 345 -2.82 -6.74 -7.08
N THR A 346 -3.27 -6.59 -5.84
CA THR A 346 -3.83 -7.70 -5.06
C THR A 346 -5.16 -8.23 -5.59
N LEU A 347 -5.87 -7.44 -6.40
CA LEU A 347 -7.12 -7.89 -7.04
C LEU A 347 -6.90 -9.02 -8.05
N LEU A 348 -5.70 -9.18 -8.60
CA LEU A 348 -5.37 -10.31 -9.48
C LEU A 348 -5.55 -11.68 -8.81
N LEU A 349 -5.46 -11.73 -7.49
CA LEU A 349 -5.56 -12.94 -6.66
C LEU A 349 -6.87 -13.00 -5.87
N ALA A 350 -7.73 -11.99 -6.00
CA ALA A 350 -8.94 -11.86 -5.20
C ALA A 350 -10.14 -12.52 -5.87
N GLU A 351 -10.89 -13.31 -5.10
CA GLU A 351 -12.17 -13.89 -5.51
C GLU A 351 -13.31 -13.01 -4.98
N LYS A 352 -14.11 -12.43 -5.87
CA LYS A 352 -15.27 -11.60 -5.46
C LYS A 352 -16.35 -12.47 -4.79
N LEU A 353 -16.67 -12.16 -3.54
CA LEU A 353 -17.73 -12.82 -2.77
C LEU A 353 -19.12 -12.21 -3.05
N GLY A 354 -19.16 -10.93 -3.40
CA GLY A 354 -20.39 -10.21 -3.75
C GLY A 354 -20.25 -8.71 -3.52
N ASP A 355 -21.33 -7.98 -3.89
CA ASP A 355 -21.49 -6.55 -3.61
C ASP A 355 -22.37 -6.41 -2.37
N TYR A 356 -21.74 -5.96 -1.26
CA TYR A 356 -22.39 -5.85 0.03
C TYR A 356 -22.92 -4.44 0.27
N PRO A 357 -24.13 -4.28 0.81
CA PRO A 357 -24.62 -2.99 1.27
C PRO A 357 -23.65 -2.38 2.29
N ILE A 358 -23.37 -1.09 2.15
CA ILE A 358 -22.51 -0.35 3.10
C ILE A 358 -23.36 0.58 3.96
N ILE A 359 -22.90 0.80 5.19
CA ILE A 359 -23.44 1.81 6.11
C ILE A 359 -22.83 3.18 5.78
N SER A 360 -23.42 4.25 6.25
CA SER A 360 -22.86 5.59 6.14
C SER A 360 -21.68 5.81 7.10
N ALA A 361 -20.86 6.81 6.84
CA ALA A 361 -19.77 7.20 7.74
C ALA A 361 -20.27 7.64 9.11
N GLU A 362 -21.46 8.25 9.19
CA GLU A 362 -22.08 8.65 10.46
C GLU A 362 -22.51 7.44 11.29
N GLU A 363 -23.16 6.43 10.66
CA GLU A 363 -23.50 5.18 11.33
C GLU A 363 -22.25 4.45 11.82
N ALA A 364 -21.18 4.44 11.00
CA ALA A 364 -19.89 3.86 11.40
C ALA A 364 -19.25 4.62 12.57
N LYS A 365 -19.39 5.95 12.63
CA LYS A 365 -18.92 6.77 13.75
C LYS A 365 -19.71 6.45 15.02
N GLU A 366 -21.02 6.25 14.93
CA GLU A 366 -21.84 5.82 16.08
C GLU A 366 -21.40 4.44 16.61
N LEU A 367 -21.10 3.50 15.71
CA LEU A 367 -20.55 2.19 16.06
C LEU A 367 -19.19 2.34 16.77
N LEU A 368 -18.28 3.17 16.24
CA LEU A 368 -17.00 3.45 16.88
C LEU A 368 -17.19 3.98 18.30
N LEU A 369 -18.05 4.98 18.49
CA LEU A 369 -18.29 5.58 19.79
C LEU A 369 -18.98 4.61 20.79
N SER A 370 -19.66 3.57 20.28
CA SER A 370 -20.20 2.48 21.11
C SER A 370 -19.17 1.40 21.48
N GLY A 371 -17.93 1.50 20.98
CA GLY A 371 -16.86 0.53 21.23
C GLY A 371 -16.72 -0.54 20.15
N CYS A 372 -17.43 -0.43 19.02
CA CYS A 372 -17.26 -1.33 17.89
C CYS A 372 -16.08 -0.90 17.02
N GLY A 373 -15.38 -1.88 16.45
CA GLY A 373 -14.27 -1.65 15.54
C GLY A 373 -12.99 -2.35 15.97
N GLN A 374 -11.95 -2.13 15.19
CA GLN A 374 -10.58 -2.62 15.42
C GLN A 374 -9.67 -1.41 15.63
N SER A 375 -8.70 -1.51 16.53
CA SER A 375 -7.76 -0.42 16.80
C SER A 375 -6.37 -0.93 17.09
N SER A 376 -5.39 -0.19 16.61
CA SER A 376 -3.99 -0.34 16.97
C SER A 376 -3.57 0.51 18.18
N VAL A 377 -4.50 1.30 18.72
CA VAL A 377 -4.23 2.22 19.84
C VAL A 377 -4.17 1.43 21.15
N PRO A 378 -3.09 1.57 21.95
CA PRO A 378 -2.95 0.89 23.23
C PRO A 378 -4.10 1.20 24.20
N PRO A 379 -4.44 0.27 25.11
CA PRO A 379 -5.61 0.37 26.01
C PRO A 379 -5.52 1.47 27.07
N ASP A 380 -4.34 1.98 27.35
CA ASP A 380 -4.09 3.06 28.30
C ASP A 380 -4.43 4.46 27.74
N TYR A 381 -4.81 4.52 26.47
CA TYR A 381 -5.34 5.74 25.84
C TYR A 381 -6.85 5.87 26.07
N PRO A 382 -7.36 7.12 26.15
CA PRO A 382 -8.80 7.36 26.22
C PRO A 382 -9.55 6.76 25.03
N ALA A 383 -10.75 6.26 25.28
CA ALA A 383 -11.64 5.85 24.20
C ALA A 383 -11.97 7.04 23.29
N PRO A 384 -12.26 6.81 21.99
CA PRO A 384 -12.71 7.82 21.07
C PRO A 384 -13.96 8.56 21.58
N THR A 385 -14.02 9.86 21.34
CA THR A 385 -15.19 10.71 21.58
C THR A 385 -15.56 11.45 20.30
N ALA A 386 -16.76 11.98 20.22
CA ALA A 386 -17.20 12.78 19.07
C ALA A 386 -16.26 13.96 18.76
N GLU A 387 -15.59 14.48 19.80
CA GLU A 387 -14.67 15.62 19.71
C GLU A 387 -13.26 15.21 19.29
N THR A 388 -12.86 13.96 19.55
CA THR A 388 -11.52 13.47 19.21
C THR A 388 -11.47 12.75 17.86
N VAL A 389 -12.62 12.36 17.29
CA VAL A 389 -12.70 11.83 15.91
C VAL A 389 -12.68 13.02 14.95
N GLU A 390 -11.52 13.28 14.37
CA GLU A 390 -11.31 14.49 13.54
C GLU A 390 -11.36 14.21 12.03
N HIS A 391 -11.16 12.96 11.59
CA HIS A 391 -11.19 12.61 10.17
C HIS A 391 -11.71 11.19 9.95
N VAL A 392 -12.30 10.94 8.78
CA VAL A 392 -12.77 9.63 8.32
C VAL A 392 -12.46 9.42 6.86
N GLU A 393 -12.05 8.20 6.51
CA GLU A 393 -11.82 7.74 5.14
C GLU A 393 -12.46 6.36 4.93
N LEU A 394 -12.91 6.07 3.71
CA LEU A 394 -13.30 4.72 3.31
C LEU A 394 -12.11 4.05 2.62
N ILE A 395 -11.66 2.92 3.15
CA ILE A 395 -10.51 2.19 2.65
C ILE A 395 -10.76 0.68 2.65
N TYR A 396 -9.93 -0.06 1.92
CA TYR A 396 -9.77 -1.50 2.11
C TYR A 396 -8.48 -1.79 2.87
N ARG A 397 -8.56 -2.70 3.85
CA ARG A 397 -7.34 -3.26 4.44
C ARG A 397 -6.85 -4.37 3.55
N ILE A 398 -5.56 -4.32 3.21
CA ILE A 398 -4.90 -5.25 2.30
C ILE A 398 -3.65 -5.82 2.98
N GLY A 399 -3.24 -7.00 2.56
CA GLY A 399 -2.01 -7.62 3.07
C GLY A 399 -2.16 -9.13 3.22
N ALA A 400 -1.05 -9.81 3.48
CA ALA A 400 -1.04 -11.27 3.61
C ALA A 400 -1.76 -11.78 4.88
N LEU A 401 -2.06 -10.91 5.84
CA LEU A 401 -2.75 -11.25 7.08
C LEU A 401 -4.28 -11.08 7.01
N GLU A 402 -4.78 -10.44 5.97
CA GLU A 402 -6.20 -10.23 5.74
C GLU A 402 -6.77 -11.42 4.93
N GLU A 403 -7.63 -12.24 5.54
CA GLU A 403 -8.29 -13.36 4.87
C GLU A 403 -9.37 -12.89 3.91
N VAL A 404 -10.08 -11.84 4.30
CA VAL A 404 -11.15 -11.20 3.55
C VAL A 404 -10.81 -9.72 3.35
N LEU A 405 -10.84 -9.26 2.10
CA LEU A 405 -10.67 -7.87 1.74
C LEU A 405 -12.04 -7.21 1.73
N LEU A 406 -12.36 -6.44 2.76
CA LEU A 406 -13.61 -5.72 2.90
C LEU A 406 -13.36 -4.23 3.13
N PRO A 407 -14.33 -3.36 2.80
CA PRO A 407 -14.21 -1.94 3.07
C PRO A 407 -14.36 -1.63 4.55
N TYR A 408 -13.59 -0.66 5.03
CA TYR A 408 -13.63 -0.11 6.37
C TYR A 408 -13.73 1.41 6.32
N TYR A 409 -14.46 1.98 7.26
CA TYR A 409 -14.25 3.36 7.66
C TYR A 409 -13.06 3.42 8.60
N ARG A 410 -12.03 4.14 8.18
CA ARG A 410 -10.84 4.44 8.96
C ARG A 410 -11.03 5.80 9.60
N PHE A 411 -11.02 5.82 10.93
CA PHE A 411 -11.14 7.04 11.72
C PHE A 411 -9.78 7.44 12.28
N ASP A 412 -9.40 8.69 12.07
CA ASP A 412 -8.23 9.30 12.69
C ASP A 412 -8.69 10.02 13.97
N VAL A 413 -8.25 9.50 15.11
CA VAL A 413 -8.66 9.93 16.44
C VAL A 413 -7.50 10.65 17.10
N ARG A 414 -7.71 11.89 17.51
CA ARG A 414 -6.71 12.68 18.21
C ARG A 414 -6.37 12.04 19.56
N LEU A 415 -5.09 11.77 19.78
CA LEU A 415 -4.55 11.27 21.03
C LEU A 415 -4.12 12.43 21.95
N PRO A 416 -4.00 12.21 23.28
CA PRO A 416 -3.48 13.21 24.20
C PRO A 416 -2.08 13.69 23.83
N ASP A 417 -1.78 14.99 23.96
CA ASP A 417 -0.51 15.63 23.57
C ASP A 417 0.72 14.97 24.20
N LYS A 418 0.59 14.44 25.44
CA LYS A 418 1.66 13.70 26.12
C LYS A 418 2.04 12.38 25.46
N SER A 419 1.30 11.95 24.45
CA SER A 419 1.54 10.72 23.70
C SER A 419 2.64 10.87 22.66
N ASN A 420 3.09 12.11 22.42
CA ASN A 420 3.94 12.47 21.29
C ASN A 420 5.09 13.37 21.76
N CYS A 421 6.33 13.05 21.38
CA CYS A 421 7.49 13.91 21.66
C CYS A 421 7.52 15.13 20.75
N GLY A 422 6.83 15.10 19.63
CA GLY A 422 6.60 16.28 18.77
C GLY A 422 5.64 17.30 19.36
N ALA A 423 5.00 17.03 20.53
CA ALA A 423 4.11 17.97 21.18
C ALA A 423 4.80 19.30 21.54
N GLU A 424 6.09 19.28 21.89
CA GLU A 424 6.90 20.48 22.12
C GLU A 424 7.06 21.32 20.84
N LEU A 425 6.94 20.69 19.67
CA LEU A 425 6.97 21.33 18.35
C LEU A 425 5.58 21.78 17.87
N GLY A 426 4.53 21.49 18.65
CA GLY A 426 3.14 21.77 18.28
C GLY A 426 2.46 20.69 17.46
N LEU A 427 3.11 19.55 17.24
CA LEU A 427 2.52 18.40 16.53
C LEU A 427 1.42 17.74 17.37
N LYS A 428 0.33 17.36 16.72
CA LYS A 428 -0.77 16.58 17.27
C LYS A 428 -0.62 15.12 16.83
N SER A 429 -0.80 14.18 17.76
CA SER A 429 -0.79 12.75 17.47
C SER A 429 -2.17 12.22 17.21
N TYR A 430 -2.26 11.32 16.24
CA TYR A 430 -3.48 10.60 15.89
C TYR A 430 -3.25 9.10 15.95
N GLY A 431 -4.25 8.38 16.44
CA GLY A 431 -4.32 6.93 16.38
C GLY A 431 -5.46 6.51 15.45
N VAL A 432 -5.36 5.32 14.89
CA VAL A 432 -6.27 4.83 13.86
C VAL A 432 -7.21 3.78 14.40
N TYR A 433 -8.50 3.91 14.03
CA TYR A 433 -9.57 2.97 14.32
C TYR A 433 -10.27 2.57 13.02
N TYR A 434 -10.65 1.31 12.91
CA TYR A 434 -11.31 0.74 11.75
C TYR A 434 -12.67 0.16 12.11
N VAL A 435 -13.73 0.63 11.46
CA VAL A 435 -15.07 0.08 11.56
C VAL A 435 -15.44 -0.53 10.22
N PRO A 436 -15.89 -1.81 10.17
CA PRO A 436 -16.34 -2.42 8.93
C PRO A 436 -17.43 -1.57 8.27
N ALA A 437 -17.28 -1.29 6.99
CA ALA A 437 -18.24 -0.45 6.26
C ALA A 437 -19.46 -1.24 5.77
N ILE A 438 -19.41 -2.58 5.70
CA ILE A 438 -20.57 -3.38 5.28
C ILE A 438 -21.63 -3.44 6.39
N ALA A 439 -22.89 -3.56 5.99
CA ALA A 439 -24.03 -3.60 6.93
C ALA A 439 -23.90 -4.75 7.95
N ALA A 440 -24.19 -4.48 9.20
CA ALA A 440 -23.97 -5.39 10.33
C ALA A 440 -24.65 -6.76 10.20
N GLU A 441 -25.75 -6.84 9.46
CA GLU A 441 -26.47 -8.10 9.20
C GLU A 441 -25.64 -9.12 8.40
N TYR A 442 -24.61 -8.65 7.67
CA TYR A 442 -23.67 -9.47 6.92
C TYR A 442 -22.36 -9.79 7.69
N ILE A 443 -22.26 -9.36 8.96
CA ILE A 443 -21.11 -9.63 9.82
C ILE A 443 -21.53 -10.63 10.91
N THR A 444 -20.76 -11.70 11.11
CA THR A 444 -21.04 -12.71 12.15
C THR A 444 -20.55 -12.27 13.52
N ASN A 445 -19.48 -11.48 13.57
CA ASN A 445 -18.78 -11.07 14.79
C ASN A 445 -18.30 -9.61 14.65
N MET A 446 -19.22 -8.65 14.87
CA MET A 446 -18.81 -7.24 14.87
C MET A 446 -17.64 -7.06 15.83
N PRO A 447 -16.47 -6.60 15.35
CA PRO A 447 -15.31 -6.46 16.21
C PRO A 447 -15.53 -5.37 17.26
N THR A 448 -14.96 -5.57 18.46
CA THR A 448 -14.87 -4.55 19.49
C THR A 448 -13.43 -4.33 19.85
N TYR A 449 -13.00 -3.07 19.90
CA TYR A 449 -11.62 -2.78 20.32
C TYR A 449 -11.50 -2.97 21.83
N THR A 450 -10.72 -3.97 22.22
CA THR A 450 -10.53 -4.34 23.62
C THR A 450 -9.29 -3.68 24.24
N GLY A 451 -8.58 -2.91 23.42
CA GLY A 451 -7.34 -2.28 23.82
C GLY A 451 -6.14 -3.21 23.90
N TRP A 452 -6.22 -4.43 23.38
CA TRP A 452 -5.06 -5.31 23.28
C TRP A 452 -4.15 -4.85 22.15
N PHE A 453 -2.91 -4.58 22.50
CA PHE A 453 -1.87 -4.17 21.61
C PHE A 453 -0.68 -5.12 21.75
N ASN A 454 -0.28 -5.77 20.65
CA ASN A 454 0.91 -6.63 20.57
C ASN A 454 1.04 -7.66 21.72
N SER A 455 0.00 -8.45 21.99
CA SER A 455 0.08 -9.55 22.96
C SER A 455 0.65 -10.83 22.34
#